data_4206ebd087c0b44c29525fcb9c518d2a
#
_entry.id   4206ebd087c0b44c29525fcb9c518d2a
#
_cell.length_a   1.000
_cell.length_b   1.000
_cell.length_c   1.000
_cell.angle_alpha   90.00
_cell.angle_beta   90.00
_cell.angle_gamma   90.00
#
_symmetry.space_group_name_H-M   'P 1'
#
loop_
_entity.id
_entity.type
_entity.pdbx_description
1 polymer ?
#
loop_
_entity_poly.entity_id
_entity_poly.type
_entity_poly.pdbx_seq_one_letter_code
_entity_poly.pdbx_strand_id
1 'polypeptide(L)'
;GLSFLIKYLSGDELESQPTAMLLASLALIAVAVLAMPMVLERLNGKHYRIMMAVGTVSALWLGYEVFYSVDEEIEFRELKARIDSETVQALKDIRDAQDAYHDIYGIYCNDFDSLQTFLYEEVIPVSFNMGSFNDTLPEDKSREMGLVLTREELGPKAEELGMTEDAFLDLISSDSTTYKVRDVIYTSFYAENFAPEIRTAKRLPRVAVDSLWFNPLTGERFLLETDSIESGGLTLSTVLVKDPTPFGREKVKKDTLRFGSLTEAHTDGNWRN
;
A
#
# COMPACT_ATOMS: atom_id res chain seq x y z
N GLY A 1 -2.37 38.69 6.97
CA GLY A 1 -1.93 39.59 5.89
C GLY A 1 -0.60 40.26 6.18
N LEU A 2 -0.56 41.17 7.15
CA LEU A 2 0.66 41.94 7.45
C LEU A 2 1.81 41.07 7.97
N SER A 3 1.52 40.13 8.81
CA SER A 3 2.51 39.17 9.36
C SER A 3 3.13 38.28 8.26
N PHE A 4 2.36 37.92 7.25
CA PHE A 4 2.83 37.17 6.10
C PHE A 4 3.76 37.99 5.21
N LEU A 5 3.38 39.27 4.96
CA LEU A 5 4.18 40.19 4.15
C LEU A 5 5.50 40.52 4.79
N ILE A 6 5.54 40.66 6.12
CA ILE A 6 6.76 40.86 6.88
C ILE A 6 7.69 39.66 6.79
N LYS A 7 7.17 38.44 6.95
CA LYS A 7 7.94 37.19 6.78
C LYS A 7 8.48 37.01 5.37
N TYR A 8 7.69 37.34 4.34
CA TYR A 8 8.11 37.25 2.94
C TYR A 8 9.25 38.22 2.63
N LEU A 9 9.21 39.44 3.19
CA LEU A 9 10.26 40.46 3.03
C LEU A 9 11.51 40.18 3.87
N SER A 10 11.42 39.41 4.95
CA SER A 10 12.56 39.08 5.83
C SER A 10 13.43 37.93 5.28
N GLY A 11 13.05 37.29 4.15
CA GLY A 11 13.89 36.28 3.52
C GLY A 11 14.00 34.98 4.31
N ASP A 12 13.18 34.76 5.34
CA ASP A 12 13.07 33.45 6.00
C ASP A 12 12.59 32.43 4.98
N GLU A 13 13.28 31.29 4.91
CA GLU A 13 12.95 30.15 4.03
C GLU A 13 11.53 29.62 4.33
N LEU A 14 10.55 30.35 3.82
CA LEU A 14 9.20 29.82 3.70
C LEU A 14 9.20 28.88 2.48
N GLU A 15 8.92 27.62 2.71
CA GLU A 15 8.47 26.69 1.66
C GLU A 15 7.65 27.48 0.63
N SER A 16 7.97 27.34 -0.65
CA SER A 16 7.43 28.11 -1.78
C SER A 16 5.92 28.31 -1.65
N GLN A 17 5.54 29.38 -0.95
CA GLN A 17 4.13 29.72 -0.85
C GLN A 17 3.71 30.35 -2.19
N PRO A 18 2.61 29.92 -2.77
CA PRO A 18 2.20 30.37 -4.08
C PRO A 18 2.06 31.91 -4.09
N THR A 19 2.56 32.52 -5.16
CA THR A 19 2.46 33.97 -5.42
C THR A 19 1.02 34.50 -5.28
N ALA A 20 0.02 33.62 -5.45
CA ALA A 20 -1.39 33.88 -5.18
C ALA A 20 -1.68 34.33 -3.74
N MET A 21 -0.99 33.79 -2.74
CA MET A 21 -1.15 34.21 -1.33
C MET A 21 -0.61 35.61 -1.08
N LEU A 22 0.45 35.99 -1.78
CA LEU A 22 1.01 37.35 -1.70
C LEU A 22 0.04 38.34 -2.34
N LEU A 23 -0.50 38.03 -3.51
CA LEU A 23 -1.50 38.84 -4.19
C LEU A 23 -2.79 38.96 -3.36
N ALA A 24 -3.27 37.87 -2.76
CA ALA A 24 -4.43 37.88 -1.89
C ALA A 24 -4.21 38.77 -0.64
N SER A 25 -3.02 38.73 -0.04
CA SER A 25 -2.70 39.58 1.13
C SER A 25 -2.63 41.06 0.76
N LEU A 26 -2.07 41.42 -0.39
CA LEU A 26 -2.06 42.80 -0.93
C LEU A 26 -3.49 43.27 -1.27
N ALA A 27 -4.30 42.42 -1.86
CA ALA A 27 -5.70 42.74 -2.16
C ALA A 27 -6.49 43.01 -0.86
N LEU A 28 -6.31 42.22 0.18
CA LEU A 28 -6.96 42.44 1.48
C LEU A 28 -6.53 43.77 2.13
N ILE A 29 -5.25 44.14 2.04
CA ILE A 29 -4.75 45.40 2.55
C ILE A 29 -5.37 46.58 1.74
N ALA A 30 -5.41 46.46 0.42
CA ALA A 30 -6.03 47.46 -0.44
C ALA A 30 -7.52 47.68 -0.12
N VAL A 31 -8.28 46.58 0.08
CA VAL A 31 -9.68 46.63 0.50
C VAL A 31 -9.83 47.29 1.88
N ALA A 32 -8.97 46.97 2.85
CA ALA A 32 -8.99 47.57 4.18
C ALA A 32 -8.73 49.08 4.15
N VAL A 33 -7.78 49.54 3.33
CA VAL A 33 -7.49 50.98 3.13
C VAL A 33 -8.65 51.67 2.44
N LEU A 34 -9.25 51.09 1.43
CA LEU A 34 -10.41 51.61 0.70
C LEU A 34 -11.66 51.68 1.58
N ALA A 35 -11.81 50.80 2.54
CA ALA A 35 -12.92 50.77 3.49
C ALA A 35 -12.81 51.83 4.62
N MET A 36 -11.68 52.56 4.71
CA MET A 36 -11.54 53.62 5.70
C MET A 36 -12.52 54.78 5.42
N PRO A 37 -13.26 55.31 6.42
CA PRO A 37 -14.25 56.38 6.25
C PRO A 37 -13.67 57.60 5.55
N MET A 38 -12.43 57.96 5.87
CA MET A 38 -11.72 59.10 5.29
C MET A 38 -11.49 58.96 3.78
N VAL A 39 -11.39 57.74 3.24
CA VAL A 39 -11.24 57.46 1.79
C VAL A 39 -12.62 57.42 1.14
N LEU A 40 -13.59 56.78 1.76
CA LEU A 40 -14.96 56.61 1.26
C LEU A 40 -15.66 57.99 1.08
N GLU A 41 -15.48 58.93 1.99
CA GLU A 41 -16.04 60.27 1.95
C GLU A 41 -15.50 61.16 0.79
N ARG A 42 -14.34 60.82 0.24
CA ARG A 42 -13.70 61.52 -0.89
C ARG A 42 -14.06 60.91 -2.26
N LEU A 43 -14.74 59.77 -2.28
CA LEU A 43 -15.06 59.05 -3.50
C LEU A 43 -16.31 59.61 -4.17
N ASN A 44 -16.16 60.11 -5.42
CA ASN A 44 -17.28 60.52 -6.25
C ASN A 44 -17.98 59.28 -6.84
N GLY A 45 -19.27 59.39 -7.18
CA GLY A 45 -20.06 58.26 -7.68
C GLY A 45 -19.48 57.50 -8.91
N LYS A 46 -18.61 58.17 -9.69
CA LYS A 46 -17.85 57.53 -10.78
C LYS A 46 -16.76 56.62 -10.23
N HIS A 47 -16.02 57.08 -9.22
CA HIS A 47 -14.95 56.26 -8.59
C HIS A 47 -15.51 55.04 -7.86
N TYR A 48 -16.69 55.19 -7.24
CA TYR A 48 -17.39 54.05 -6.61
C TYR A 48 -17.74 52.95 -7.60
N ARG A 49 -18.25 53.29 -8.80
CA ARG A 49 -18.57 52.29 -9.84
C ARG A 49 -17.33 51.59 -10.38
N ILE A 50 -16.23 52.32 -10.56
CA ILE A 50 -14.94 51.72 -10.98
C ILE A 50 -14.43 50.78 -9.91
N MET A 51 -14.47 51.19 -8.65
CA MET A 51 -14.04 50.37 -7.53
C MET A 51 -14.88 49.09 -7.39
N MET A 52 -16.18 49.17 -7.53
CA MET A 52 -17.09 48.02 -7.58
C MET A 52 -16.74 47.08 -8.75
N ALA A 53 -16.50 47.59 -9.94
CA ALA A 53 -16.16 46.80 -11.11
C ALA A 53 -14.80 46.07 -10.88
N VAL A 54 -13.80 46.78 -10.42
CA VAL A 54 -12.48 46.19 -10.10
C VAL A 54 -12.59 45.15 -8.99
N GLY A 55 -13.36 45.42 -7.93
CA GLY A 55 -13.59 44.47 -6.83
C GLY A 55 -14.30 43.19 -7.32
N THR A 56 -15.31 43.36 -8.21
CA THR A 56 -16.01 42.19 -8.78
C THR A 56 -15.10 41.36 -9.67
N VAL A 57 -14.30 41.97 -10.53
CA VAL A 57 -13.34 41.27 -11.39
C VAL A 57 -12.27 40.55 -10.52
N SER A 58 -11.76 41.22 -9.49
CA SER A 58 -10.80 40.60 -8.56
C SER A 58 -11.40 39.42 -7.79
N ALA A 59 -12.66 39.55 -7.35
CA ALA A 59 -13.35 38.46 -6.66
C ALA A 59 -13.58 37.23 -7.58
N LEU A 60 -13.95 37.47 -8.82
CA LEU A 60 -14.12 36.42 -9.83
C LEU A 60 -12.77 35.75 -10.15
N TRP A 61 -11.71 36.53 -10.28
CA TRP A 61 -10.36 36.01 -10.50
C TRP A 61 -9.90 35.17 -9.33
N LEU A 62 -10.03 35.67 -8.11
CA LEU A 62 -9.66 34.89 -6.89
C LEU A 62 -10.51 33.61 -6.76
N GLY A 63 -11.79 33.67 -7.07
CA GLY A 63 -12.66 32.50 -7.09
C GLY A 63 -12.19 31.45 -8.11
N TYR A 64 -11.79 31.88 -9.30
CA TYR A 64 -11.22 30.99 -10.31
C TYR A 64 -9.89 30.36 -9.83
N GLU A 65 -8.98 31.16 -9.27
CA GLU A 65 -7.68 30.69 -8.77
C GLU A 65 -7.84 29.67 -7.64
N VAL A 66 -8.77 29.92 -6.71
CA VAL A 66 -9.08 28.98 -5.63
C VAL A 66 -9.64 27.67 -6.20
N PHE A 67 -10.57 27.77 -7.13
CA PHE A 67 -11.16 26.58 -7.75
C PHE A 67 -10.08 25.75 -8.47
N TYR A 68 -9.24 26.37 -9.28
CA TYR A 68 -8.17 25.71 -10.02
C TYR A 68 -7.15 25.07 -9.08
N SER A 69 -6.75 25.76 -8.02
CA SER A 69 -5.81 25.24 -7.01
C SER A 69 -6.36 24.03 -6.25
N VAL A 70 -7.68 23.99 -6.01
CA VAL A 70 -8.33 22.84 -5.36
C VAL A 70 -8.38 21.63 -6.31
N ASP A 71 -8.71 21.87 -7.57
CA ASP A 71 -8.79 20.81 -8.58
C ASP A 71 -7.43 20.15 -8.80
N GLU A 72 -6.37 20.93 -8.96
CA GLU A 72 -4.98 20.45 -9.06
C GLU A 72 -4.56 19.61 -7.84
N GLU A 73 -4.93 20.03 -6.62
CA GLU A 73 -4.61 19.26 -5.41
C GLU A 73 -5.40 17.95 -5.35
N ILE A 74 -6.64 17.90 -5.84
CA ILE A 74 -7.46 16.68 -5.90
C ILE A 74 -6.82 15.68 -6.87
N GLU A 75 -6.51 16.12 -8.10
CA GLU A 75 -5.84 15.28 -9.10
C GLU A 75 -4.50 14.74 -8.59
N PHE A 76 -3.71 15.58 -7.94
CA PHE A 76 -2.44 15.17 -7.31
C PHE A 76 -2.66 14.09 -6.25
N ARG A 77 -3.66 14.24 -5.38
CA ARG A 77 -3.96 13.26 -4.32
C ARG A 77 -4.46 11.94 -4.88
N GLU A 78 -5.29 11.97 -5.92
CA GLU A 78 -5.77 10.75 -6.57
C GLU A 78 -4.63 9.99 -7.27
N LEU A 79 -3.77 10.72 -7.98
CA LEU A 79 -2.59 10.16 -8.61
C LEU A 79 -1.65 9.56 -7.56
N LYS A 80 -1.37 10.29 -6.48
CA LYS A 80 -0.54 9.83 -5.38
C LYS A 80 -1.11 8.57 -4.72
N ALA A 81 -2.41 8.53 -4.42
CA ALA A 81 -3.05 7.37 -3.80
C ALA A 81 -2.92 6.11 -4.67
N ARG A 82 -3.04 6.26 -6.00
CA ARG A 82 -2.85 5.17 -6.94
C ARG A 82 -1.41 4.67 -6.95
N ILE A 83 -0.44 5.58 -7.05
CA ILE A 83 0.99 5.26 -7.05
C ILE A 83 1.40 4.58 -5.74
N ASP A 84 0.99 5.15 -4.60
CA ASP A 84 1.26 4.58 -3.29
C ASP A 84 0.67 3.18 -3.17
N SER A 85 -0.54 2.94 -3.69
CA SER A 85 -1.17 1.61 -3.63
C SER A 85 -0.41 0.55 -4.43
N GLU A 86 0.13 0.91 -5.61
CA GLU A 86 0.94 0.01 -6.42
C GLU A 86 2.29 -0.28 -5.76
N THR A 87 2.95 0.74 -5.23
CA THR A 87 4.22 0.59 -4.49
C THR A 87 4.03 -0.21 -3.20
N VAL A 88 2.96 0.05 -2.45
CA VAL A 88 2.61 -0.72 -1.24
C VAL A 88 2.34 -2.19 -1.58
N GLN A 89 1.67 -2.48 -2.70
CA GLN A 89 1.44 -3.87 -3.10
C GLN A 89 2.76 -4.58 -3.44
N ALA A 90 3.67 -3.93 -4.16
CA ALA A 90 5.00 -4.49 -4.43
C ALA A 90 5.78 -4.75 -3.13
N LEU A 91 5.77 -3.81 -2.20
CA LEU A 91 6.41 -3.99 -0.89
C LEU A 91 5.77 -5.11 -0.07
N LYS A 92 4.45 -5.30 -0.13
CA LYS A 92 3.76 -6.44 0.50
C LYS A 92 4.20 -7.76 -0.11
N ASP A 93 4.27 -7.83 -1.43
CA ASP A 93 4.71 -9.03 -2.14
C ASP A 93 6.18 -9.38 -1.80
N ILE A 94 7.07 -8.37 -1.68
CA ILE A 94 8.46 -8.56 -1.23
C ILE A 94 8.50 -9.02 0.23
N ARG A 95 7.68 -8.44 1.10
CA ARG A 95 7.61 -8.83 2.51
C ARG A 95 7.20 -10.30 2.65
N ASP A 96 6.15 -10.70 1.96
CA ASP A 96 5.64 -12.08 2.01
C ASP A 96 6.71 -13.07 1.51
N ALA A 97 7.53 -12.68 0.52
CA ALA A 97 8.68 -13.46 0.07
C ALA A 97 9.79 -13.54 1.12
N GLN A 98 10.10 -12.43 1.79
CA GLN A 98 11.10 -12.37 2.86
C GLN A 98 10.67 -13.16 4.09
N ASP A 99 9.40 -13.09 4.47
CA ASP A 99 8.86 -13.85 5.60
C ASP A 99 8.91 -15.36 5.30
N ALA A 100 8.57 -15.80 4.07
CA ALA A 100 8.70 -17.20 3.67
C ALA A 100 10.16 -17.67 3.64
N TYR A 101 11.10 -16.84 3.20
CA TYR A 101 12.52 -17.14 3.24
C TYR A 101 13.01 -17.28 4.70
N HIS A 102 12.58 -16.37 5.57
CA HIS A 102 12.91 -16.40 6.99
C HIS A 102 12.33 -17.65 7.69
N ASP A 103 11.12 -18.06 7.35
CA ASP A 103 10.50 -19.26 7.94
C ASP A 103 11.30 -20.55 7.63
N ILE A 104 11.95 -20.61 6.47
CA ILE A 104 12.73 -21.77 6.06
C ILE A 104 14.18 -21.72 6.58
N TYR A 105 14.82 -20.55 6.46
CA TYR A 105 16.27 -20.42 6.75
C TYR A 105 16.59 -19.78 8.10
N GLY A 106 15.59 -19.20 8.79
CA GLY A 106 15.76 -18.49 10.07
C GLY A 106 16.41 -17.12 9.95
N ILE A 107 16.69 -16.66 8.73
CA ILE A 107 17.30 -15.35 8.44
C ILE A 107 16.59 -14.71 7.25
N TYR A 108 16.60 -13.38 7.16
CA TYR A 108 16.13 -12.68 5.96
C TYR A 108 17.19 -12.70 4.86
N CYS A 109 16.72 -12.77 3.61
CA CYS A 109 17.59 -12.72 2.44
C CYS A 109 18.13 -11.29 2.24
N ASN A 110 19.42 -11.15 2.05
CA ASN A 110 20.12 -9.87 1.90
C ASN A 110 20.28 -9.42 0.44
N ASP A 111 19.79 -10.22 -0.51
CA ASP A 111 19.93 -9.96 -1.94
C ASP A 111 18.66 -10.37 -2.69
N PHE A 112 18.17 -9.47 -3.57
CA PHE A 112 16.97 -9.75 -4.36
C PHE A 112 17.15 -10.84 -5.41
N ASP A 113 18.35 -11.03 -5.94
CA ASP A 113 18.58 -12.03 -6.97
C ASP A 113 18.54 -13.44 -6.34
N SER A 114 19.07 -13.57 -5.12
CA SER A 114 18.92 -14.79 -4.29
C SER A 114 17.48 -15.04 -3.88
N LEU A 115 16.76 -13.98 -3.52
CA LEU A 115 15.34 -14.08 -3.17
C LEU A 115 14.49 -14.47 -4.39
N GLN A 116 14.82 -13.98 -5.58
CA GLN A 116 14.16 -14.39 -6.82
C GLN A 116 14.37 -15.87 -7.12
N THR A 117 15.59 -16.38 -6.95
CA THR A 117 15.90 -17.80 -7.10
C THR A 117 15.07 -18.64 -6.13
N PHE A 118 14.98 -18.20 -4.88
CA PHE A 118 14.13 -18.82 -3.86
C PHE A 118 12.67 -18.91 -4.30
N LEU A 119 12.10 -17.85 -4.85
CA LEU A 119 10.69 -17.84 -5.26
C LEU A 119 10.36 -18.92 -6.30
N TYR A 120 11.28 -19.21 -7.21
CA TYR A 120 11.06 -20.19 -8.28
C TYR A 120 11.46 -21.62 -7.90
N GLU A 121 12.54 -21.77 -7.17
CA GLU A 121 13.19 -23.07 -6.99
C GLU A 121 12.83 -23.73 -5.65
N GLU A 122 12.60 -22.92 -4.61
CA GLU A 122 12.32 -23.48 -3.28
C GLU A 122 10.89 -23.97 -3.17
N VAL A 123 10.75 -25.11 -2.53
CA VAL A 123 9.47 -25.80 -2.34
C VAL A 123 9.00 -25.57 -0.91
N ILE A 124 7.89 -24.84 -0.79
CA ILE A 124 7.27 -24.54 0.51
C ILE A 124 6.15 -25.53 0.85
N PRO A 125 5.96 -25.87 2.13
CA PRO A 125 4.80 -26.65 2.56
C PRO A 125 3.56 -25.76 2.63
N VAL A 126 2.53 -26.15 1.92
CA VAL A 126 1.22 -25.46 1.92
C VAL A 126 0.14 -26.40 2.43
N SER A 127 -0.66 -25.95 3.38
CA SER A 127 -1.77 -26.73 3.89
C SER A 127 -2.88 -26.86 2.85
N PHE A 128 -3.19 -28.08 2.45
CA PHE A 128 -4.31 -28.38 1.58
C PHE A 128 -5.50 -28.87 2.42
N ASN A 129 -6.45 -27.98 2.66
CA ASN A 129 -7.60 -28.23 3.52
C ASN A 129 -8.89 -28.09 2.71
N MET A 130 -9.72 -29.16 2.68
CA MET A 130 -11.05 -29.13 2.08
C MET A 130 -12.09 -29.71 3.03
N GLY A 131 -13.28 -29.13 3.00
CA GLY A 131 -14.40 -29.46 3.87
C GLY A 131 -14.27 -28.88 5.27
N SER A 132 -15.41 -28.54 5.88
CA SER A 132 -15.51 -27.95 7.21
C SER A 132 -15.83 -29.00 8.29
N PHE A 133 -15.39 -28.74 9.52
CA PHE A 133 -15.80 -29.51 10.70
C PHE A 133 -16.95 -28.80 11.41
N ASN A 134 -17.79 -29.56 12.09
CA ASN A 134 -18.87 -29.02 12.89
C ASN A 134 -18.73 -29.41 14.38
N ASP A 135 -19.52 -28.79 15.24
CA ASP A 135 -19.45 -29.00 16.70
C ASP A 135 -19.77 -30.45 17.11
N THR A 136 -20.57 -31.16 16.29
CA THR A 136 -20.97 -32.54 16.59
C THR A 136 -19.93 -33.57 16.12
N LEU A 137 -19.15 -33.22 15.10
CA LEU A 137 -18.09 -34.07 14.57
C LEU A 137 -16.80 -33.26 14.36
N PRO A 138 -16.09 -32.92 15.45
CA PRO A 138 -14.83 -32.17 15.40
C PRO A 138 -13.71 -33.01 14.74
N GLU A 139 -12.59 -32.34 14.43
CA GLU A 139 -11.49 -32.92 13.69
C GLU A 139 -10.93 -34.20 14.35
N ASP A 140 -10.71 -34.21 15.66
CA ASP A 140 -10.15 -35.35 16.35
C ASP A 140 -11.02 -36.62 16.20
N LYS A 141 -12.32 -36.47 16.38
CA LYS A 141 -13.29 -37.56 16.18
C LYS A 141 -13.36 -38.01 14.72
N SER A 142 -13.27 -37.05 13.77
CA SER A 142 -13.28 -37.37 12.36
C SER A 142 -12.03 -38.17 11.97
N ARG A 143 -10.87 -37.86 12.56
CA ARG A 143 -9.63 -38.62 12.37
C ARG A 143 -9.74 -40.04 12.92
N GLU A 144 -10.25 -40.21 14.13
CA GLU A 144 -10.50 -41.53 14.75
C GLU A 144 -11.41 -42.41 13.91
N MET A 145 -12.39 -41.81 13.24
CA MET A 145 -13.34 -42.49 12.35
C MET A 145 -12.82 -42.73 10.92
N GLY A 146 -11.59 -42.28 10.59
CA GLY A 146 -11.03 -42.39 9.24
C GLY A 146 -11.74 -41.51 8.19
N LEU A 147 -12.32 -40.41 8.63
CA LEU A 147 -13.03 -39.46 7.73
C LEU A 147 -12.15 -38.31 7.26
N VAL A 148 -10.94 -38.18 7.81
CA VAL A 148 -9.92 -37.21 7.38
C VAL A 148 -8.92 -37.94 6.50
N LEU A 149 -8.88 -37.51 5.23
CA LEU A 149 -8.08 -38.14 4.19
C LEU A 149 -6.89 -37.24 3.84
N THR A 150 -5.80 -37.87 3.42
CA THR A 150 -4.72 -37.20 2.70
C THR A 150 -5.08 -37.11 1.21
N ARG A 151 -4.33 -36.33 0.44
CA ARG A 151 -4.55 -36.22 -1.01
C ARG A 151 -4.32 -37.56 -1.75
N GLU A 152 -3.36 -38.34 -1.28
CA GLU A 152 -3.06 -39.67 -1.86
C GLU A 152 -4.20 -40.68 -1.63
N GLU A 153 -4.97 -40.51 -0.57
CA GLU A 153 -6.11 -41.39 -0.23
C GLU A 153 -7.40 -41.07 -0.97
N LEU A 154 -7.46 -39.87 -1.63
CA LEU A 154 -8.68 -39.40 -2.33
C LEU A 154 -9.09 -40.32 -3.48
N GLY A 155 -8.17 -40.64 -4.40
CA GLY A 155 -8.44 -41.51 -5.56
C GLY A 155 -8.96 -42.90 -5.15
N PRO A 156 -8.20 -43.65 -4.31
CA PRO A 156 -8.65 -44.95 -3.80
C PRO A 156 -10.01 -44.88 -3.09
N LYS A 157 -10.25 -43.81 -2.31
CA LYS A 157 -11.54 -43.65 -1.61
C LYS A 157 -12.70 -43.33 -2.54
N ALA A 158 -12.45 -42.50 -3.57
CA ALA A 158 -13.44 -42.21 -4.59
C ALA A 158 -13.85 -43.47 -5.37
N GLU A 159 -12.88 -44.32 -5.74
CA GLU A 159 -13.14 -45.62 -6.38
C GLU A 159 -13.97 -46.52 -5.48
N GLU A 160 -13.65 -46.62 -4.17
CA GLU A 160 -14.43 -47.40 -3.21
C GLU A 160 -15.89 -46.93 -3.14
N LEU A 161 -16.12 -45.62 -3.30
CA LEU A 161 -17.45 -45.02 -3.32
C LEU A 161 -18.13 -45.05 -4.69
N GLY A 162 -17.47 -45.58 -5.72
CA GLY A 162 -17.98 -45.71 -7.07
C GLY A 162 -18.11 -44.42 -7.86
N MET A 163 -17.26 -43.44 -7.56
CA MET A 163 -17.25 -42.13 -8.21
C MET A 163 -15.83 -41.74 -8.66
N THR A 164 -15.75 -40.65 -9.45
CA THR A 164 -14.47 -40.08 -9.85
C THR A 164 -13.88 -39.20 -8.72
N GLU A 165 -12.56 -39.02 -8.70
CA GLU A 165 -11.89 -38.14 -7.72
C GLU A 165 -12.41 -36.72 -7.76
N ASP A 166 -12.64 -36.15 -8.96
CA ASP A 166 -13.20 -34.79 -9.11
C ASP A 166 -14.60 -34.69 -8.51
N ALA A 167 -15.48 -35.67 -8.77
CA ALA A 167 -16.81 -35.67 -8.18
C ALA A 167 -16.79 -35.83 -6.66
N PHE A 168 -15.81 -36.55 -6.11
CA PHE A 168 -15.63 -36.68 -4.68
C PHE A 168 -15.10 -35.38 -4.06
N LEU A 169 -14.15 -34.71 -4.71
CA LEU A 169 -13.67 -33.39 -4.29
C LEU A 169 -14.78 -32.33 -4.28
N ASP A 170 -15.66 -32.33 -5.27
CA ASP A 170 -16.83 -31.44 -5.32
C ASP A 170 -17.79 -31.71 -4.15
N LEU A 171 -18.01 -32.97 -3.76
CA LEU A 171 -18.81 -33.29 -2.57
C LEU A 171 -18.15 -32.81 -1.27
N ILE A 172 -16.84 -32.95 -1.16
CA ILE A 172 -16.08 -32.48 0.01
C ILE A 172 -16.11 -30.94 0.07
N SER A 173 -15.87 -30.25 -1.05
CA SER A 173 -15.83 -28.79 -1.12
C SER A 173 -17.19 -28.13 -0.83
N SER A 174 -18.28 -28.81 -1.20
CA SER A 174 -19.66 -28.39 -0.91
C SER A 174 -20.17 -28.80 0.47
N ASP A 175 -19.31 -29.39 1.32
CA ASP A 175 -19.70 -29.99 2.61
C ASP A 175 -20.87 -31.00 2.53
N SER A 176 -21.05 -31.63 1.35
CA SER A 176 -22.10 -32.59 1.12
C SER A 176 -21.74 -34.01 1.57
N THR A 177 -20.56 -34.19 2.15
CA THR A 177 -20.08 -35.46 2.72
C THR A 177 -19.44 -35.24 4.08
N THR A 178 -19.31 -36.30 4.86
CA THR A 178 -18.58 -36.27 6.15
C THR A 178 -17.07 -36.36 5.98
N TYR A 179 -16.58 -36.75 4.80
CA TYR A 179 -15.15 -36.81 4.51
C TYR A 179 -14.55 -35.37 4.41
N LYS A 180 -13.31 -35.25 4.86
CA LYS A 180 -12.54 -34.02 4.84
C LYS A 180 -11.14 -34.32 4.31
N VAL A 181 -10.49 -33.33 3.71
CA VAL A 181 -9.07 -33.45 3.33
C VAL A 181 -8.24 -32.56 4.22
N ARG A 182 -7.17 -33.12 4.77
CA ARG A 182 -6.14 -32.39 5.53
C ARG A 182 -4.81 -32.96 5.12
N ASP A 183 -4.06 -32.21 4.35
CA ASP A 183 -2.76 -32.61 3.83
C ASP A 183 -1.81 -31.41 3.74
N VAL A 184 -0.54 -31.71 3.54
CA VAL A 184 0.49 -30.71 3.27
C VAL A 184 1.04 -31.01 1.88
N ILE A 185 0.74 -30.12 0.95
CA ILE A 185 1.32 -30.18 -0.38
C ILE A 185 2.57 -29.33 -0.46
N TYR A 186 3.50 -29.76 -1.27
CA TYR A 186 4.74 -29.03 -1.49
C TYR A 186 4.68 -28.36 -2.87
N THR A 187 4.82 -27.03 -2.89
CA THR A 187 4.75 -26.23 -4.12
C THR A 187 5.75 -25.08 -4.08
N SER A 188 6.11 -24.51 -5.22
CA SER A 188 6.98 -23.34 -5.20
C SER A 188 6.21 -22.13 -4.65
N PHE A 189 6.94 -21.23 -3.98
CA PHE A 189 6.36 -19.97 -3.48
C PHE A 189 5.71 -19.18 -4.63
N TYR A 190 6.32 -19.21 -5.81
CA TYR A 190 5.77 -18.60 -7.01
C TYR A 190 4.37 -19.16 -7.36
N ALA A 191 4.23 -20.47 -7.41
CA ALA A 191 2.96 -21.10 -7.76
C ALA A 191 1.83 -20.75 -6.80
N GLU A 192 2.13 -20.62 -5.50
CA GLU A 192 1.14 -20.30 -4.45
C GLU A 192 0.76 -18.81 -4.38
N ASN A 193 1.67 -17.90 -4.74
CA ASN A 193 1.45 -16.47 -4.52
C ASN A 193 1.45 -15.61 -5.79
N PHE A 194 2.19 -16.00 -6.82
CA PHE A 194 2.41 -15.19 -8.02
C PHE A 194 1.78 -15.77 -9.30
N ALA A 195 1.34 -17.02 -9.29
CA ALA A 195 0.65 -17.60 -10.45
C ALA A 195 -0.56 -16.72 -10.83
N PRO A 196 -0.80 -16.47 -12.13
CA PRO A 196 -1.86 -15.57 -12.60
C PRO A 196 -3.25 -15.93 -12.08
N GLU A 197 -3.54 -17.23 -11.93
CA GLU A 197 -4.79 -17.78 -11.42
C GLU A 197 -4.99 -17.40 -9.94
N ILE A 198 -3.95 -17.57 -9.14
CA ILE A 198 -3.95 -17.26 -7.71
C ILE A 198 -4.09 -15.75 -7.48
N ARG A 199 -3.34 -14.93 -8.23
CA ARG A 199 -3.44 -13.48 -8.16
C ARG A 199 -4.84 -12.98 -8.50
N THR A 200 -5.47 -13.58 -9.53
CA THR A 200 -6.84 -13.27 -9.92
C THR A 200 -7.85 -13.66 -8.84
N ALA A 201 -7.70 -14.85 -8.24
CA ALA A 201 -8.56 -15.32 -7.14
C ALA A 201 -8.44 -14.42 -5.89
N LYS A 202 -7.22 -13.99 -5.56
CA LYS A 202 -6.93 -13.06 -4.45
C LYS A 202 -7.29 -11.58 -4.79
N ARG A 203 -7.75 -11.28 -6.02
CA ARG A 203 -8.02 -9.92 -6.52
C ARG A 203 -6.80 -9.00 -6.46
N LEU A 204 -5.62 -9.56 -6.67
CA LEU A 204 -4.36 -8.83 -6.68
C LEU A 204 -3.92 -8.53 -8.13
N PRO A 205 -3.17 -7.45 -8.38
CA PRO A 205 -2.63 -7.16 -9.69
C PRO A 205 -1.65 -8.25 -10.12
N ARG A 206 -1.57 -8.53 -11.42
CA ARG A 206 -0.54 -9.42 -11.97
C ARG A 206 0.81 -8.74 -11.83
N VAL A 207 1.79 -9.50 -11.41
CA VAL A 207 3.17 -9.03 -11.22
C VAL A 207 4.10 -10.00 -11.95
N ALA A 208 5.03 -9.45 -12.72
CA ALA A 208 6.17 -10.22 -13.20
C ALA A 208 7.23 -10.21 -12.08
N VAL A 209 7.64 -11.39 -11.62
CA VAL A 209 8.61 -11.51 -10.50
C VAL A 209 9.91 -10.79 -10.81
N ASP A 210 10.35 -10.80 -12.07
CA ASP A 210 11.56 -10.10 -12.50
C ASP A 210 11.51 -8.57 -12.29
N SER A 211 10.30 -8.00 -12.23
CA SER A 211 10.08 -6.57 -11.98
C SER A 211 9.66 -6.26 -10.54
N LEU A 212 9.47 -7.26 -9.70
CA LEU A 212 9.00 -7.10 -8.32
C LEU A 212 9.92 -6.21 -7.47
N TRP A 213 11.22 -6.27 -7.76
CA TRP A 213 12.29 -5.57 -7.03
C TRP A 213 12.41 -4.08 -7.37
N PHE A 214 11.59 -3.61 -8.29
CA PHE A 214 11.61 -2.24 -8.78
C PHE A 214 10.31 -1.53 -8.45
N ASN A 215 10.43 -0.25 -8.10
CA ASN A 215 9.25 0.60 -7.95
C ASN A 215 8.49 0.65 -9.29
N PRO A 216 7.20 0.28 -9.32
CA PRO A 216 6.44 0.16 -10.57
C PRO A 216 6.29 1.48 -11.34
N LEU A 217 6.46 2.63 -10.67
CA LEU A 217 6.37 3.93 -11.29
C LEU A 217 7.72 4.45 -11.78
N THR A 218 8.74 4.41 -10.91
CA THR A 218 10.04 5.04 -11.21
C THR A 218 11.01 4.09 -11.90
N GLY A 219 10.77 2.79 -11.80
CA GLY A 219 11.70 1.76 -12.29
C GLY A 219 12.99 1.66 -11.48
N GLU A 220 13.09 2.36 -10.34
CA GLU A 220 14.25 2.25 -9.46
C GLU A 220 14.12 1.04 -8.54
N ARG A 221 15.24 0.37 -8.28
CA ARG A 221 15.29 -0.82 -7.42
C ARG A 221 15.07 -0.41 -5.98
N PHE A 222 14.19 -1.14 -5.26
CA PHE A 222 14.03 -0.98 -3.83
C PHE A 222 15.35 -1.19 -3.08
N LEU A 223 15.53 -0.49 -1.98
CA LEU A 223 16.69 -0.66 -1.12
C LEU A 223 16.39 -1.75 -0.10
N LEU A 224 17.22 -2.78 -0.07
CA LEU A 224 17.14 -3.92 0.86
C LEU A 224 18.35 -3.88 1.79
N GLU A 225 18.08 -3.91 3.08
CA GLU A 225 19.09 -3.97 4.14
C GLU A 225 18.67 -5.05 5.14
N THR A 226 19.62 -5.88 5.58
CA THR A 226 19.38 -6.89 6.61
C THR A 226 20.41 -6.75 7.72
N ASP A 227 20.02 -7.08 8.94
CA ASP A 227 20.89 -7.08 10.11
C ASP A 227 20.43 -8.13 11.12
N SER A 228 21.01 -8.17 12.29
CA SER A 228 20.58 -8.98 13.42
C SER A 228 20.65 -8.18 14.72
N ILE A 229 19.68 -8.39 15.59
CA ILE A 229 19.62 -7.76 16.90
C ILE A 229 19.64 -8.83 18.00
N GLU A 230 20.20 -8.50 19.15
CA GLU A 230 20.11 -9.34 20.35
C GLU A 230 18.92 -8.88 21.20
N SER A 231 17.99 -9.80 21.47
CA SER A 231 16.83 -9.55 22.33
C SER A 231 16.59 -10.75 23.24
N GLY A 232 16.60 -10.54 24.55
CA GLY A 232 16.35 -11.60 25.53
C GLY A 232 17.34 -12.79 25.48
N GLY A 233 18.57 -12.58 24.98
CA GLY A 233 19.59 -13.63 24.81
C GLY A 233 19.41 -14.45 23.53
N LEU A 234 18.52 -14.04 22.61
CA LEU A 234 18.34 -14.61 21.29
C LEU A 234 18.81 -13.61 20.23
N THR A 235 19.50 -14.12 19.20
CA THR A 235 19.82 -13.33 18.00
C THR A 235 18.64 -13.43 17.03
N LEU A 236 18.03 -12.30 16.73
CA LEU A 236 16.90 -12.18 15.81
C LEU A 236 17.37 -11.50 14.52
N SER A 237 17.06 -12.10 13.38
CA SER A 237 17.30 -11.49 12.07
C SER A 237 16.32 -10.35 11.83
N THR A 238 16.77 -9.29 11.19
CA THR A 238 15.97 -8.11 10.87
C THR A 238 16.12 -7.74 9.39
N VAL A 239 15.09 -7.12 8.84
CA VAL A 239 15.05 -6.68 7.44
C VAL A 239 14.41 -5.29 7.33
N LEU A 240 14.93 -4.49 6.42
CA LEU A 240 14.34 -3.21 6.02
C LEU A 240 14.34 -3.12 4.51
N VAL A 241 13.15 -2.94 3.93
CA VAL A 241 13.00 -2.62 2.51
C VAL A 241 12.31 -1.27 2.38
N LYS A 242 12.87 -0.39 1.56
CA LYS A 242 12.38 0.97 1.39
C LYS A 242 12.40 1.43 -0.06
N ASP A 243 11.43 2.27 -0.42
CA ASP A 243 11.41 2.96 -1.71
C ASP A 243 12.46 4.08 -1.72
N PRO A 244 13.43 4.06 -2.66
CA PRO A 244 14.47 5.10 -2.75
C PRO A 244 13.92 6.43 -3.26
N THR A 245 12.80 6.43 -3.97
CA THR A 245 12.23 7.57 -4.69
C THR A 245 10.80 7.85 -4.30
N PRO A 246 10.57 8.43 -3.11
CA PRO A 246 9.23 8.76 -2.66
C PRO A 246 8.57 9.77 -3.60
N PHE A 247 7.29 9.58 -3.88
CA PHE A 247 6.51 10.43 -4.74
C PHE A 247 5.97 11.67 -4.01
N GLY A 248 6.01 12.81 -4.68
CA GLY A 248 5.38 14.04 -4.20
C GLY A 248 6.04 14.64 -2.98
N ARG A 249 5.23 14.92 -1.93
CA ARG A 249 5.68 15.62 -0.71
C ARG A 249 6.54 14.78 0.22
N GLU A 250 6.51 13.47 0.09
CA GLU A 250 7.33 12.55 0.88
C GLU A 250 8.82 12.78 0.64
N LYS A 251 9.18 13.11 -0.58
CA LYS A 251 10.56 13.43 -0.95
C LYS A 251 11.14 14.59 -0.13
N VAL A 252 10.31 15.62 0.13
CA VAL A 252 10.69 16.78 0.95
C VAL A 252 10.79 16.39 2.43
N LYS A 253 9.85 15.58 2.91
CA LYS A 253 9.80 15.13 4.32
C LYS A 253 10.72 13.95 4.62
N LYS A 254 11.38 13.36 3.60
CA LYS A 254 12.14 12.11 3.69
C LYS A 254 11.29 10.95 4.25
N ASP A 255 9.98 11.01 4.03
CA ASP A 255 9.03 9.98 4.42
C ASP A 255 8.81 9.06 3.22
N THR A 256 9.40 7.86 3.27
CA THR A 256 9.34 6.87 2.20
C THR A 256 8.50 5.68 2.62
N LEU A 257 7.86 5.04 1.64
CA LEU A 257 7.20 3.76 1.86
C LEU A 257 8.25 2.68 2.16
N ARG A 258 8.04 1.94 3.24
CA ARG A 258 8.96 0.91 3.71
C ARG A 258 8.26 -0.13 4.56
N PHE A 259 8.86 -1.29 4.70
CA PHE A 259 8.51 -2.26 5.73
C PHE A 259 9.75 -2.73 6.49
N GLY A 260 9.52 -3.22 7.70
CA GLY A 260 10.56 -3.72 8.57
C GLY A 260 11.38 -2.64 9.27
N SER A 261 12.34 -3.10 10.04
CA SER A 261 13.26 -2.28 10.83
C SER A 261 14.58 -3.03 11.04
N LEU A 262 15.70 -2.31 11.10
CA LEU A 262 17.00 -2.91 11.47
C LEU A 262 17.22 -2.92 12.99
N THR A 263 16.39 -2.19 13.75
CA THR A 263 16.52 -2.05 15.22
C THR A 263 15.46 -2.81 15.99
N GLU A 264 14.43 -3.31 15.32
CA GLU A 264 13.31 -4.04 15.90
C GLU A 264 12.95 -5.23 15.00
N ALA A 265 12.68 -6.40 15.60
CA ALA A 265 12.34 -7.61 14.86
C ALA A 265 10.84 -7.63 14.49
N HIS A 266 10.49 -6.89 13.45
CA HIS A 266 9.15 -6.90 12.84
C HIS A 266 9.24 -6.59 11.34
N THR A 267 8.21 -7.00 10.58
CA THR A 267 8.05 -6.74 9.14
C THR A 267 6.87 -5.83 8.83
N ASP A 268 6.41 -5.03 9.81
CA ASP A 268 5.32 -4.09 9.59
C ASP A 268 5.70 -2.99 8.60
N GLY A 269 4.72 -2.61 7.77
CA GLY A 269 4.85 -1.48 6.85
C GLY A 269 4.40 -0.16 7.47
N ASN A 270 4.98 0.96 7.01
CA ASN A 270 4.59 2.30 7.46
C ASN A 270 3.36 2.87 6.72
N TRP A 271 2.71 2.07 5.88
CA TRP A 271 1.45 2.44 5.22
C TRP A 271 0.24 2.15 6.10
N ARG A 272 -0.82 2.92 5.91
CA ARG A 272 -2.13 2.63 6.53
C ARG A 272 -2.85 1.54 5.73
N ASN A 273 -3.35 0.52 6.43
CA ASN A 273 -4.20 -0.52 5.84
C ASN A 273 -5.58 0.04 5.50
#